data_aae7aae246b19e10d4248ecfe040cb3a
#
_entry.id   aae7aae246b19e10d4248ecfe040cb3a
#
_cell.length_a   1.000
_cell.length_b   1.000
_cell.length_c   1.000
_cell.angle_alpha   90.00
_cell.angle_beta   90.00
_cell.angle_gamma   90.00
#
_symmetry.space_group_name_H-M   'P 1'
#
loop_
_entity.id
_entity.type
_entity.pdbx_description
1 polymer ?
#
loop_
_entity_poly.entity_id
_entity_poly.type
_entity_poly.pdbx_seq_one_letter_code
_entity_poly.pdbx_strand_id
1 'polypeptide(L)'
;MQITSGLPEGFNAGAYDMIVVGAGYAGAVCARRLAETIGYRVAVLERRSHIAGNAYDCTDEAGILVHEYGPHIYHTFNERVHNFLSRFTKWTDYQHKVLANINGTLMPVPFNHASLKLAFGDARGEELYQKLVETFGKDVKVPIMELRKKNDPDLAEVADYVYENVFLHYTMKQWGQTPDQIDPSITGRVPVFVGDDDRYFPQAPFQGMPQDGYTALFEHMLDHDLIDVFCDVDARDLFEIDETTVKIDGKVYGGEIVYTGPLDELFNLDLGALPYRTLDMKFETLDMDQFQPVGTVNYTTSEDYTRITEFKNMTGQVLPGKTTIMKEYSKAYTPGSGETPYYAILEPENRELYERYLERVQNLTNFHPVGRLAEYRYYDMDAVTNSALDLSDEIIACHA
;
A
#
# COMPACT_ATOMS: atom_id res chain seq x y z
N MET A 1 -9.53 7.37 -23.06
CA MET A 1 -9.47 8.31 -21.91
C MET A 1 -8.59 9.50 -22.23
N GLN A 2 -8.99 10.72 -21.88
CA GLN A 2 -8.13 11.90 -21.96
C GLN A 2 -7.81 12.37 -20.53
N ILE A 3 -6.52 12.32 -20.16
CA ILE A 3 -6.02 12.94 -18.92
C ILE A 3 -5.67 14.38 -19.25
N THR A 4 -6.25 15.32 -18.51
CA THR A 4 -6.04 16.76 -18.72
C THR A 4 -5.25 17.32 -17.52
N SER A 5 -4.21 18.10 -17.76
CA SER A 5 -3.51 18.86 -16.73
C SER A 5 -4.29 20.14 -16.42
N GLY A 6 -4.66 20.34 -15.16
CA GLY A 6 -5.50 21.41 -14.70
C GLY A 6 -6.98 21.29 -15.11
N LEU A 7 -7.80 22.15 -14.55
CA LEU A 7 -9.20 22.25 -14.94
C LEU A 7 -9.35 23.07 -16.23
N PRO A 8 -10.24 22.67 -17.15
CA PRO A 8 -10.51 23.47 -18.34
C PRO A 8 -11.16 24.81 -17.99
N GLU A 9 -10.95 25.82 -18.83
CA GLU A 9 -11.64 27.09 -18.69
C GLU A 9 -13.17 26.88 -18.71
N GLY A 10 -13.86 27.37 -17.69
CA GLY A 10 -15.30 27.18 -17.52
C GLY A 10 -15.70 25.81 -17.00
N PHE A 11 -14.80 25.11 -16.31
CA PHE A 11 -15.16 23.89 -15.56
C PHE A 11 -16.43 24.13 -14.73
N ASN A 12 -17.38 23.21 -14.83
CA ASN A 12 -18.65 23.28 -14.11
C ASN A 12 -18.88 21.98 -13.35
N ALA A 13 -18.65 21.99 -12.05
CA ALA A 13 -18.86 20.85 -11.18
C ALA A 13 -20.29 20.28 -11.26
N GLY A 14 -21.30 21.16 -11.45
CA GLY A 14 -22.70 20.75 -11.59
C GLY A 14 -23.04 19.97 -12.87
N ALA A 15 -22.08 19.79 -13.80
CA ALA A 15 -22.22 18.90 -14.95
C ALA A 15 -21.88 17.45 -14.64
N TYR A 16 -21.41 17.16 -13.43
CA TYR A 16 -21.03 15.82 -12.97
C TYR A 16 -21.95 15.37 -11.84
N ASP A 17 -22.34 14.10 -11.87
CA ASP A 17 -23.12 13.46 -10.83
C ASP A 17 -22.23 13.11 -9.61
N MET A 18 -20.92 12.99 -9.86
CA MET A 18 -19.94 12.68 -8.82
C MET A 18 -18.60 13.35 -9.06
N ILE A 19 -17.99 13.81 -7.98
CA ILE A 19 -16.58 14.21 -7.93
C ILE A 19 -15.82 13.20 -7.10
N VAL A 20 -14.73 12.66 -7.67
CA VAL A 20 -13.78 11.77 -7.00
C VAL A 20 -12.49 12.54 -6.76
N VAL A 21 -12.05 12.65 -5.51
CA VAL A 21 -10.78 13.25 -5.14
C VAL A 21 -9.74 12.18 -4.91
N GLY A 22 -8.76 12.13 -5.81
CA GLY A 22 -7.68 11.15 -5.86
C GLY A 22 -7.91 10.06 -6.91
N ALA A 23 -6.87 9.81 -7.73
CA ALA A 23 -6.87 8.84 -8.82
C ALA A 23 -6.12 7.54 -8.46
N GLY A 24 -5.99 7.21 -7.17
CA GLY A 24 -5.48 5.93 -6.68
C GLY A 24 -6.56 4.85 -6.66
N TYR A 25 -6.27 3.68 -6.04
CA TYR A 25 -7.19 2.53 -6.03
C TYR A 25 -8.60 2.90 -5.57
N ALA A 26 -8.75 3.57 -4.42
CA ALA A 26 -10.07 3.90 -3.90
C ALA A 26 -10.88 4.74 -4.89
N GLY A 27 -10.31 5.85 -5.38
CA GLY A 27 -11.02 6.75 -6.27
C GLY A 27 -11.30 6.14 -7.65
N ALA A 28 -10.32 5.49 -8.27
CA ALA A 28 -10.48 4.89 -9.59
C ALA A 28 -11.53 3.76 -9.60
N VAL A 29 -11.58 2.94 -8.54
CA VAL A 29 -12.58 1.89 -8.39
C VAL A 29 -13.98 2.49 -8.27
N CYS A 30 -14.18 3.50 -7.41
CA CYS A 30 -15.47 4.18 -7.27
C CYS A 30 -15.88 4.85 -8.58
N ALA A 31 -14.99 5.58 -9.23
CA ALA A 31 -15.26 6.25 -10.50
C ALA A 31 -15.74 5.25 -11.55
N ARG A 32 -14.98 4.17 -11.76
CA ARG A 32 -15.34 3.13 -12.72
C ARG A 32 -16.66 2.44 -12.39
N ARG A 33 -16.83 2.05 -11.13
CA ARG A 33 -17.99 1.28 -10.68
C ARG A 33 -19.29 2.05 -10.83
N LEU A 34 -19.32 3.32 -10.46
CA LEU A 34 -20.52 4.15 -10.53
C LEU A 34 -20.81 4.62 -11.97
N ALA A 35 -19.80 4.97 -12.75
CA ALA A 35 -19.98 5.32 -14.14
C ALA A 35 -20.60 4.16 -14.96
N GLU A 36 -20.09 2.93 -14.80
CA GLU A 36 -20.59 1.79 -15.58
C GLU A 36 -21.91 1.20 -15.07
N THR A 37 -22.24 1.35 -13.78
CA THR A 37 -23.41 0.65 -13.18
C THR A 37 -24.66 1.50 -13.20
N ILE A 38 -24.56 2.78 -12.84
CA ILE A 38 -25.69 3.71 -12.76
C ILE A 38 -25.57 4.90 -13.70
N GLY A 39 -24.54 4.91 -14.55
CA GLY A 39 -24.38 5.94 -15.60
C GLY A 39 -23.97 7.30 -15.08
N TYR A 40 -23.34 7.38 -13.90
CA TYR A 40 -22.87 8.64 -13.35
C TYR A 40 -21.78 9.24 -14.21
N ARG A 41 -21.91 10.54 -14.49
CA ARG A 41 -20.82 11.33 -15.05
C ARG A 41 -19.88 11.77 -13.91
N VAL A 42 -18.62 11.37 -14.02
CA VAL A 42 -17.62 11.46 -12.94
C VAL A 42 -16.49 12.39 -13.32
N ALA A 43 -16.16 13.35 -12.46
CA ALA A 43 -14.91 14.10 -12.53
C ALA A 43 -13.92 13.54 -11.49
N VAL A 44 -12.79 13.03 -11.93
CA VAL A 44 -11.69 12.59 -11.07
C VAL A 44 -10.67 13.72 -10.99
N LEU A 45 -10.44 14.23 -9.77
CA LEU A 45 -9.49 15.31 -9.47
C LEU A 45 -8.27 14.73 -8.77
N GLU A 46 -7.11 14.82 -9.40
CA GLU A 46 -5.85 14.30 -8.85
C GLU A 46 -4.84 15.44 -8.68
N ARG A 47 -4.28 15.60 -7.48
CA ARG A 47 -3.32 16.68 -7.19
C ARG A 47 -1.95 16.48 -7.84
N ARG A 48 -1.59 15.22 -8.15
CA ARG A 48 -0.35 14.89 -8.85
C ARG A 48 -0.53 15.05 -10.36
N SER A 49 0.59 15.09 -11.07
CA SER A 49 0.59 15.13 -12.55
C SER A 49 0.26 13.78 -13.20
N HIS A 50 -0.04 12.75 -12.42
CA HIS A 50 -0.27 11.38 -12.88
C HIS A 50 -1.37 10.69 -12.06
N ILE A 51 -2.02 9.71 -12.64
CA ILE A 51 -2.97 8.79 -12.01
C ILE A 51 -2.27 7.67 -11.23
N ALA A 52 -3.01 6.69 -10.76
CA ALA A 52 -2.59 5.50 -10.03
C ALA A 52 -2.15 5.75 -8.56
N GLY A 53 -2.13 6.99 -8.08
CA GLY A 53 -1.76 7.30 -6.70
C GLY A 53 -0.37 6.74 -6.35
N ASN A 54 -0.25 6.02 -5.23
CA ASN A 54 1.03 5.42 -4.84
C ASN A 54 1.39 4.16 -5.66
N ALA A 55 0.47 3.60 -6.44
CA ALA A 55 0.78 2.48 -7.34
C ALA A 55 1.37 2.93 -8.69
N TYR A 56 1.57 4.24 -8.88
CA TYR A 56 2.16 4.79 -10.09
C TYR A 56 3.53 4.16 -10.38
N ASP A 57 3.69 3.70 -11.60
CA ASP A 57 4.93 3.21 -12.15
C ASP A 57 5.24 3.90 -13.48
N CYS A 58 6.51 4.01 -13.79
CA CYS A 58 6.99 4.64 -15.01
C CYS A 58 8.30 3.98 -15.47
N THR A 59 8.64 4.21 -16.73
CA THR A 59 9.92 3.78 -17.29
C THR A 59 10.98 4.83 -16.97
N ASP A 60 12.07 4.42 -16.30
CA ASP A 60 13.20 5.30 -16.02
C ASP A 60 14.06 5.61 -17.26
N GLU A 61 15.11 6.42 -17.08
CA GLU A 61 16.01 6.80 -18.19
C GLU A 61 16.80 5.61 -18.78
N ALA A 62 16.92 4.52 -18.03
CA ALA A 62 17.55 3.28 -18.50
C ALA A 62 16.58 2.36 -19.24
N GLY A 63 15.29 2.68 -19.29
CA GLY A 63 14.24 1.87 -19.89
C GLY A 63 13.69 0.79 -18.97
N ILE A 64 13.90 0.91 -17.66
CA ILE A 64 13.42 -0.05 -16.66
C ILE A 64 12.11 0.48 -16.06
N LEU A 65 11.08 -0.37 -15.99
CA LEU A 65 9.82 -0.07 -15.32
C LEU A 65 10.05 -0.07 -13.80
N VAL A 66 9.92 1.10 -13.18
CA VAL A 66 10.11 1.34 -11.75
C VAL A 66 8.82 1.79 -11.09
N HIS A 67 8.61 1.44 -9.82
CA HIS A 67 7.50 1.95 -9.02
C HIS A 67 7.96 3.18 -8.25
N GLU A 68 7.44 4.34 -8.58
CA GLU A 68 7.87 5.64 -8.06
C GLU A 68 7.71 5.75 -6.54
N TYR A 69 6.65 5.13 -5.98
CA TYR A 69 6.29 5.22 -4.56
C TYR A 69 6.51 3.91 -3.81
N GLY A 70 7.51 3.13 -4.21
CA GLY A 70 7.84 1.85 -3.58
C GLY A 70 7.18 0.63 -4.23
N PRO A 71 7.69 -0.58 -3.93
CA PRO A 71 7.24 -1.79 -4.60
C PRO A 71 5.79 -2.11 -4.22
N HIS A 72 4.97 -2.28 -5.23
CA HIS A 72 3.60 -2.75 -5.12
C HIS A 72 3.53 -4.16 -5.71
N ILE A 73 3.10 -5.13 -4.91
CA ILE A 73 2.94 -6.53 -5.30
C ILE A 73 1.48 -6.91 -5.07
N TYR A 74 0.80 -7.26 -6.16
CA TYR A 74 -0.59 -7.69 -6.07
C TYR A 74 -0.68 -9.09 -5.48
N HIS A 75 -1.48 -9.22 -4.43
CA HIS A 75 -1.91 -10.49 -3.86
C HIS A 75 -3.27 -10.31 -3.21
N THR A 76 -4.11 -11.33 -3.24
CA THR A 76 -5.41 -11.32 -2.57
C THR A 76 -5.97 -12.71 -2.35
N PHE A 77 -6.83 -12.82 -1.32
CA PHE A 77 -7.72 -13.95 -1.08
C PHE A 77 -9.16 -13.65 -1.53
N ASN A 78 -9.42 -12.39 -1.93
CA ASN A 78 -10.76 -11.92 -2.27
C ASN A 78 -10.99 -12.07 -3.79
N GLU A 79 -11.81 -13.06 -4.15
CA GLU A 79 -12.17 -13.35 -5.54
C GLU A 79 -12.91 -12.16 -6.21
N ARG A 80 -13.73 -11.42 -5.47
CA ARG A 80 -14.44 -10.24 -5.99
C ARG A 80 -13.44 -9.17 -6.45
N VAL A 81 -12.44 -8.89 -5.64
CA VAL A 81 -11.37 -7.94 -5.96
C VAL A 81 -10.57 -8.42 -7.16
N HIS A 82 -10.18 -9.71 -7.16
CA HIS A 82 -9.44 -10.30 -8.28
C HIS A 82 -10.21 -10.19 -9.58
N ASN A 83 -11.48 -10.58 -9.59
CA ASN A 83 -12.34 -10.53 -10.77
C ASN A 83 -12.56 -9.10 -11.26
N PHE A 84 -12.69 -8.13 -10.35
CA PHE A 84 -12.84 -6.74 -10.74
C PHE A 84 -11.58 -6.19 -11.41
N LEU A 85 -10.40 -6.32 -10.77
CA LEU A 85 -9.14 -5.78 -11.28
C LEU A 85 -8.66 -6.50 -12.55
N SER A 86 -8.93 -7.80 -12.69
CA SER A 86 -8.57 -8.61 -13.86
C SER A 86 -9.30 -8.21 -15.15
N ARG A 87 -10.29 -7.34 -15.06
CA ARG A 87 -10.94 -6.73 -16.23
C ARG A 87 -10.03 -5.71 -16.91
N PHE A 88 -9.06 -5.15 -16.19
CA PHE A 88 -8.25 -4.02 -16.63
C PHE A 88 -6.78 -4.37 -16.87
N THR A 89 -6.36 -5.57 -16.50
CA THR A 89 -5.01 -6.08 -16.75
C THR A 89 -4.98 -7.60 -16.87
N LYS A 90 -3.88 -8.11 -17.41
CA LYS A 90 -3.48 -9.50 -17.24
C LYS A 90 -2.41 -9.58 -16.18
N TRP A 91 -2.48 -10.59 -15.34
CA TRP A 91 -1.49 -10.82 -14.28
C TRP A 91 -0.36 -11.71 -14.80
N THR A 92 0.89 -11.33 -14.51
CA THR A 92 2.04 -12.21 -14.71
C THR A 92 2.07 -13.29 -13.62
N ASP A 93 2.70 -14.41 -13.89
CA ASP A 93 2.95 -15.45 -12.88
C ASP A 93 4.17 -15.06 -12.01
N TYR A 94 4.01 -13.99 -11.24
CA TYR A 94 5.02 -13.54 -10.29
C TYR A 94 4.69 -14.00 -8.89
N GLN A 95 5.63 -14.74 -8.28
CA GLN A 95 5.52 -15.20 -6.90
C GLN A 95 6.52 -14.42 -6.04
N HIS A 96 6.01 -13.57 -5.16
CA HIS A 96 6.85 -12.69 -4.37
C HIS A 96 7.71 -13.44 -3.36
N LYS A 97 9.01 -13.18 -3.41
CA LYS A 97 10.01 -13.66 -2.45
C LYS A 97 10.70 -12.47 -1.81
N VAL A 98 10.90 -12.54 -0.52
CA VAL A 98 11.64 -11.56 0.26
C VAL A 98 12.75 -12.26 1.01
N LEU A 99 13.94 -11.68 0.97
CA LEU A 99 15.06 -12.10 1.80
C LEU A 99 15.38 -11.05 2.84
N ALA A 100 15.85 -11.47 4.01
CA ALA A 100 16.47 -10.57 4.99
C ALA A 100 17.99 -10.72 4.89
N ASN A 101 18.69 -9.60 4.77
CA ASN A 101 20.14 -9.56 4.94
C ASN A 101 20.44 -9.44 6.44
N ILE A 102 20.90 -10.53 7.03
CA ILE A 102 21.31 -10.58 8.43
C ILE A 102 22.83 -10.75 8.48
N ASN A 103 23.55 -9.68 8.73
CA ASN A 103 25.01 -9.65 8.79
C ASN A 103 25.69 -10.28 7.53
N GLY A 104 25.15 -10.01 6.34
CA GLY A 104 25.68 -10.53 5.07
C GLY A 104 25.09 -11.88 4.62
N THR A 105 24.30 -12.54 5.46
CA THR A 105 23.61 -13.78 5.10
C THR A 105 22.19 -13.47 4.64
N LEU A 106 21.83 -13.91 3.43
CA LEU A 106 20.49 -13.75 2.87
C LEU A 106 19.60 -14.90 3.33
N MET A 107 18.54 -14.62 4.07
CA MET A 107 17.59 -15.59 4.64
C MET A 107 16.18 -15.35 4.14
N PRO A 108 15.41 -16.38 3.77
CA PRO A 108 13.98 -16.21 3.43
C PRO A 108 13.15 -15.54 4.53
N VAL A 109 12.20 -14.70 4.12
CA VAL A 109 11.19 -14.09 4.98
C VAL A 109 9.81 -14.34 4.34
N PRO A 110 8.83 -14.91 5.08
CA PRO A 110 8.85 -15.27 6.51
C PRO A 110 9.95 -16.27 6.86
N PHE A 111 10.49 -16.11 8.08
CA PHE A 111 11.53 -16.99 8.60
C PHE A 111 11.02 -18.44 8.60
N ASN A 112 11.68 -19.34 7.87
CA ASN A 112 11.20 -20.70 7.59
C ASN A 112 12.27 -21.77 7.87
N HIS A 113 12.03 -22.99 7.44
CA HIS A 113 12.97 -24.12 7.61
C HIS A 113 14.38 -23.81 7.05
N ALA A 114 14.47 -23.24 5.84
CA ALA A 114 15.77 -22.86 5.27
C ALA A 114 16.45 -21.77 6.11
N SER A 115 15.69 -20.82 6.62
CA SER A 115 16.19 -19.75 7.49
C SER A 115 16.72 -20.31 8.81
N LEU A 116 16.07 -21.31 9.39
CA LEU A 116 16.54 -22.01 10.59
C LEU A 116 17.93 -22.65 10.36
N LYS A 117 18.10 -23.33 9.23
CA LYS A 117 19.40 -23.94 8.89
C LYS A 117 20.50 -22.90 8.67
N LEU A 118 20.17 -21.80 8.01
CA LEU A 118 21.12 -20.70 7.81
C LEU A 118 21.52 -20.00 9.12
N ALA A 119 20.58 -19.89 10.07
CA ALA A 119 20.80 -19.21 11.35
C ALA A 119 21.53 -20.10 12.38
N PHE A 120 21.18 -21.39 12.49
CA PHE A 120 21.63 -22.27 13.55
C PHE A 120 22.52 -23.43 13.08
N GLY A 121 22.76 -23.55 11.76
CA GLY A 121 23.43 -24.70 11.12
C GLY A 121 22.47 -25.85 10.87
N ASP A 122 22.88 -26.75 9.96
CA ASP A 122 21.99 -27.81 9.45
C ASP A 122 21.36 -28.68 10.53
N ALA A 123 22.20 -29.20 11.47
CA ALA A 123 21.73 -30.12 12.51
C ALA A 123 20.77 -29.42 13.50
N ARG A 124 21.19 -28.30 14.05
CA ARG A 124 20.35 -27.55 15.03
C ARG A 124 19.10 -26.96 14.36
N GLY A 125 19.22 -26.42 13.15
CA GLY A 125 18.10 -25.91 12.38
C GLY A 125 17.04 -26.98 12.10
N GLU A 126 17.47 -28.24 11.81
CA GLU A 126 16.56 -29.37 11.64
C GLU A 126 15.84 -29.73 12.96
N GLU A 127 16.56 -29.79 14.08
CA GLU A 127 15.98 -30.07 15.40
C GLU A 127 14.90 -29.04 15.75
N LEU A 128 15.22 -27.75 15.59
CA LEU A 128 14.30 -26.65 15.86
C LEU A 128 13.07 -26.69 14.92
N TYR A 129 13.27 -27.05 13.66
CA TYR A 129 12.16 -27.23 12.71
C TYR A 129 11.23 -28.36 13.12
N GLN A 130 11.77 -29.54 13.50
CA GLN A 130 10.94 -30.65 13.97
C GLN A 130 10.16 -30.26 15.22
N LYS A 131 10.77 -29.51 16.15
CA LYS A 131 10.10 -28.99 17.33
C LYS A 131 8.93 -28.06 17.00
N LEU A 132 9.11 -27.17 16.02
CA LEU A 132 8.03 -26.30 15.52
C LEU A 132 6.90 -27.12 14.90
N VAL A 133 7.23 -28.13 14.08
CA VAL A 133 6.24 -29.04 13.46
C VAL A 133 5.45 -29.81 14.52
N GLU A 134 6.12 -30.36 15.54
CA GLU A 134 5.46 -31.07 16.64
C GLU A 134 4.51 -30.17 17.44
N THR A 135 4.87 -28.87 17.59
CA THR A 135 4.12 -27.95 18.44
C THR A 135 2.94 -27.27 17.70
N PHE A 136 3.13 -26.94 16.43
CA PHE A 136 2.19 -26.09 15.69
C PHE A 136 1.63 -26.74 14.42
N GLY A 137 2.22 -27.85 13.95
CA GLY A 137 1.91 -28.47 12.65
C GLY A 137 2.69 -27.84 11.50
N LYS A 138 2.54 -28.41 10.28
CA LYS A 138 3.16 -27.91 9.06
C LYS A 138 2.29 -26.87 8.36
N ASP A 139 2.93 -26.06 7.51
CA ASP A 139 2.31 -25.08 6.61
C ASP A 139 1.49 -24.01 7.32
N VAL A 140 1.94 -23.62 8.52
CA VAL A 140 1.30 -22.58 9.35
C VAL A 140 2.25 -21.41 9.60
N LYS A 141 1.69 -20.21 9.67
CA LYS A 141 2.38 -19.00 10.12
C LYS A 141 2.18 -18.86 11.63
N VAL A 142 3.25 -18.80 12.40
CA VAL A 142 3.20 -18.65 13.86
C VAL A 142 3.85 -17.32 14.24
N PRO A 143 3.10 -16.38 14.81
CA PRO A 143 3.65 -15.14 15.32
C PRO A 143 4.74 -15.41 16.36
N ILE A 144 5.86 -14.67 16.32
CA ILE A 144 6.98 -14.89 17.26
C ILE A 144 6.56 -14.76 18.74
N MET A 145 5.56 -13.94 19.03
CA MET A 145 5.03 -13.81 20.39
C MET A 145 4.34 -15.10 20.87
N GLU A 146 3.77 -15.91 19.98
CA GLU A 146 3.19 -17.20 20.34
C GLU A 146 4.26 -18.27 20.66
N LEU A 147 5.42 -18.20 19.99
CA LEU A 147 6.57 -19.07 20.33
C LEU A 147 7.03 -18.78 21.76
N ARG A 148 7.21 -17.50 22.13
CA ARG A 148 7.65 -17.10 23.48
C ARG A 148 6.71 -17.55 24.59
N LYS A 149 5.39 -17.59 24.35
CA LYS A 149 4.38 -18.05 25.33
C LYS A 149 4.46 -19.54 25.68
N LYS A 150 5.17 -20.36 24.90
CA LYS A 150 5.21 -21.81 25.13
C LYS A 150 6.12 -22.24 26.30
N ASN A 151 6.98 -21.36 26.80
CA ASN A 151 7.96 -21.65 27.87
C ASN A 151 8.87 -22.87 27.53
N ASP A 152 9.17 -23.08 26.26
CA ASP A 152 10.04 -24.11 25.75
C ASP A 152 11.35 -23.45 25.30
N PRO A 153 12.53 -23.92 25.76
CA PRO A 153 13.81 -23.27 25.46
C PRO A 153 14.15 -23.25 23.95
N ASP A 154 13.80 -24.29 23.21
CA ASP A 154 14.05 -24.36 21.77
C ASP A 154 13.20 -23.35 21.00
N LEU A 155 11.92 -23.24 21.35
CA LEU A 155 11.02 -22.25 20.77
C LEU A 155 11.40 -20.82 21.16
N ALA A 156 11.89 -20.62 22.39
CA ALA A 156 12.39 -19.33 22.84
C ALA A 156 13.64 -18.92 22.05
N GLU A 157 14.58 -19.83 21.79
CA GLU A 157 15.77 -19.58 20.97
C GLU A 157 15.41 -19.08 19.57
N VAL A 158 14.45 -19.73 18.91
CA VAL A 158 13.94 -19.29 17.60
C VAL A 158 13.28 -17.93 17.69
N ALA A 159 12.41 -17.73 18.68
CA ALA A 159 11.69 -16.48 18.89
C ALA A 159 12.65 -15.31 19.15
N ASP A 160 13.68 -15.52 19.97
CA ASP A 160 14.65 -14.48 20.31
C ASP A 160 15.53 -14.15 19.11
N TYR A 161 16.00 -15.15 18.36
CA TYR A 161 16.75 -14.90 17.12
C TYR A 161 15.96 -14.07 16.09
N VAL A 162 14.72 -14.47 15.81
CA VAL A 162 13.86 -13.77 14.85
C VAL A 162 13.51 -12.38 15.35
N TYR A 163 13.22 -12.26 16.64
CA TYR A 163 12.93 -10.97 17.25
C TYR A 163 14.09 -9.99 17.12
N GLU A 164 15.29 -10.41 17.49
CA GLU A 164 16.47 -9.55 17.47
C GLU A 164 16.97 -9.23 16.06
N ASN A 165 17.02 -10.23 15.17
CA ASN A 165 17.69 -10.08 13.88
C ASN A 165 16.74 -9.72 12.71
N VAL A 166 15.46 -10.08 12.80
CA VAL A 166 14.50 -9.82 11.72
C VAL A 166 13.50 -8.73 12.10
N PHE A 167 13.00 -8.74 13.34
CA PHE A 167 11.90 -7.89 13.75
C PHE A 167 12.35 -6.55 14.35
N LEU A 168 13.16 -6.59 15.40
CA LEU A 168 13.45 -5.43 16.27
C LEU A 168 13.96 -4.22 15.47
N HIS A 169 15.12 -4.36 14.85
CA HIS A 169 15.77 -3.24 14.17
C HIS A 169 15.04 -2.79 12.90
N TYR A 170 14.45 -3.73 12.15
CA TYR A 170 13.65 -3.41 10.99
C TYR A 170 12.42 -2.58 11.36
N THR A 171 11.69 -3.00 12.39
CA THR A 171 10.49 -2.32 12.86
C THR A 171 10.81 -0.97 13.47
N MET A 172 11.89 -0.88 14.24
CA MET A 172 12.37 0.42 14.78
C MET A 172 12.70 1.40 13.65
N LYS A 173 13.37 0.96 12.59
CA LYS A 173 13.66 1.79 11.40
C LYS A 173 12.37 2.21 10.69
N GLN A 174 11.49 1.26 10.43
CA GLN A 174 10.25 1.49 9.67
C GLN A 174 9.31 2.45 10.40
N TRP A 175 9.14 2.28 11.71
CA TRP A 175 8.16 3.03 12.50
C TRP A 175 8.78 4.16 13.34
N GLY A 176 10.10 4.14 13.56
CA GLY A 176 10.78 5.09 14.45
C GLY A 176 10.37 4.95 15.91
N GLN A 177 9.88 3.78 16.31
CA GLN A 177 9.34 3.46 17.63
C GLN A 177 9.96 2.18 18.16
N THR A 178 9.93 1.99 19.49
CA THR A 178 10.29 0.71 20.10
C THR A 178 9.14 -0.30 19.94
N PRO A 179 9.41 -1.62 19.92
CA PRO A 179 8.39 -2.64 19.66
C PRO A 179 7.21 -2.64 20.65
N ASP A 180 7.41 -2.19 21.87
CA ASP A 180 6.38 -2.03 22.89
C ASP A 180 5.43 -0.85 22.64
N GLN A 181 5.83 0.10 21.82
CA GLN A 181 5.01 1.24 21.39
C GLN A 181 4.22 0.96 20.10
N ILE A 182 4.51 -0.17 19.43
CA ILE A 182 3.89 -0.50 18.13
C ILE A 182 2.63 -1.32 18.36
N ASP A 183 1.59 -1.01 17.57
CA ASP A 183 0.33 -1.78 17.59
C ASP A 183 0.61 -3.29 17.39
N PRO A 184 0.05 -4.18 18.24
CA PRO A 184 0.25 -5.63 18.14
C PRO A 184 -0.08 -6.23 16.75
N SER A 185 -0.96 -5.61 15.98
CA SER A 185 -1.26 -6.04 14.61
C SER A 185 -0.07 -5.92 13.66
N ILE A 186 0.88 -5.05 13.97
CA ILE A 186 2.10 -4.83 13.20
C ILE A 186 3.15 -5.87 13.60
N THR A 187 3.26 -6.22 14.87
CA THR A 187 4.21 -7.21 15.38
C THR A 187 3.91 -8.63 14.87
N GLY A 188 2.65 -8.93 14.59
CA GLY A 188 2.23 -10.21 13.99
C GLY A 188 2.63 -10.39 12.52
N ARG A 189 3.15 -9.35 11.86
CA ARG A 189 3.52 -9.41 10.42
C ARG A 189 4.82 -10.14 10.13
N VAL A 190 5.63 -10.44 11.14
CA VAL A 190 6.86 -11.22 10.98
C VAL A 190 6.69 -12.58 11.67
N PRO A 191 5.88 -13.48 11.10
CA PRO A 191 5.74 -14.82 11.64
C PRO A 191 6.92 -15.72 11.23
N VAL A 192 7.15 -16.75 12.01
CA VAL A 192 7.87 -17.95 11.55
C VAL A 192 6.90 -18.78 10.71
N PHE A 193 7.33 -19.20 9.54
CA PHE A 193 6.57 -20.13 8.71
C PHE A 193 7.09 -21.56 8.94
N VAL A 194 6.24 -22.43 9.44
CA VAL A 194 6.59 -23.83 9.73
C VAL A 194 6.47 -24.66 8.44
N GLY A 195 7.42 -24.49 7.51
CA GLY A 195 7.39 -25.13 6.20
C GLY A 195 8.62 -24.78 5.36
N ASP A 196 8.65 -25.32 4.13
CA ASP A 196 9.75 -25.15 3.17
C ASP A 196 9.45 -24.06 2.12
N ASP A 197 8.22 -23.52 2.09
CA ASP A 197 7.84 -22.49 1.12
C ASP A 197 8.55 -21.17 1.43
N ASP A 198 9.28 -20.64 0.45
CA ASP A 198 10.04 -19.39 0.56
C ASP A 198 9.30 -18.18 -0.03
N ARG A 199 8.04 -18.36 -0.45
CA ARG A 199 7.19 -17.27 -0.92
C ARG A 199 6.72 -16.40 0.24
N TYR A 200 6.64 -15.10 0.00
CA TYR A 200 6.15 -14.16 1.02
C TYR A 200 4.64 -14.33 1.30
N PHE A 201 3.89 -14.67 0.25
CA PHE A 201 2.44 -14.94 0.31
C PHE A 201 2.11 -16.38 -0.12
N PRO A 202 2.59 -17.40 0.59
CA PRO A 202 2.52 -18.80 0.12
C PRO A 202 1.09 -19.30 -0.05
N GLN A 203 0.14 -18.74 0.68
CA GLN A 203 -1.25 -19.20 0.69
C GLN A 203 -2.19 -18.33 -0.16
N ALA A 204 -1.71 -17.20 -0.72
CA ALA A 204 -2.54 -16.33 -1.54
C ALA A 204 -2.88 -17.00 -2.88
N PRO A 205 -4.16 -17.25 -3.18
CA PRO A 205 -4.57 -17.92 -4.41
C PRO A 205 -4.36 -17.04 -5.64
N PHE A 206 -4.38 -15.73 -5.48
CA PHE A 206 -4.16 -14.76 -6.53
C PHE A 206 -2.96 -13.89 -6.19
N GLN A 207 -1.97 -13.90 -7.04
CA GLN A 207 -0.73 -13.17 -6.86
C GLN A 207 -0.10 -12.90 -8.24
N GLY A 208 0.54 -11.73 -8.43
CA GLY A 208 1.18 -11.39 -9.68
C GLY A 208 1.55 -9.92 -9.78
N MET A 209 2.05 -9.55 -10.96
CA MET A 209 2.25 -8.15 -11.36
C MET A 209 1.36 -7.86 -12.56
N PRO A 210 0.84 -6.63 -12.73
CA PRO A 210 0.16 -6.26 -13.96
C PRO A 210 1.14 -6.38 -15.14
N GLN A 211 0.72 -7.03 -16.22
CA GLN A 211 1.60 -7.32 -17.35
C GLN A 211 2.23 -6.06 -17.96
N ASP A 212 1.47 -4.97 -18.05
CA ASP A 212 1.87 -3.70 -18.65
C ASP A 212 2.11 -2.59 -17.61
N GLY A 213 2.24 -2.98 -16.33
CA GLY A 213 2.41 -2.07 -15.20
C GLY A 213 1.10 -1.63 -14.57
N TYR A 214 1.22 -1.00 -13.39
CA TYR A 214 0.06 -0.49 -12.65
C TYR A 214 -0.55 0.73 -13.33
N THR A 215 0.26 1.64 -13.82
CA THR A 215 -0.26 2.84 -14.50
C THR A 215 -1.18 2.47 -15.66
N ALA A 216 -0.80 1.48 -16.48
CA ALA A 216 -1.64 0.97 -17.57
C ALA A 216 -2.94 0.32 -17.05
N LEU A 217 -2.91 -0.38 -15.92
CA LEU A 217 -4.12 -0.91 -15.27
C LEU A 217 -5.08 0.24 -14.93
N PHE A 218 -4.58 1.33 -14.35
CA PHE A 218 -5.41 2.50 -14.02
C PHE A 218 -5.90 3.24 -15.26
N GLU A 219 -5.09 3.35 -16.30
CA GLU A 219 -5.52 3.89 -17.60
C GLU A 219 -6.73 3.13 -18.14
N HIS A 220 -6.66 1.79 -18.15
CA HIS A 220 -7.77 0.95 -18.59
C HIS A 220 -8.99 1.06 -17.66
N MET A 221 -8.79 1.18 -16.35
CA MET A 221 -9.89 1.31 -15.38
C MET A 221 -10.62 2.64 -15.54
N LEU A 222 -9.91 3.73 -15.77
CA LEU A 222 -10.48 5.07 -15.93
C LEU A 222 -10.94 5.36 -17.37
N ASP A 223 -10.60 4.53 -18.37
CA ASP A 223 -11.03 4.69 -19.74
C ASP A 223 -12.52 4.34 -19.90
N HIS A 224 -13.36 5.35 -19.72
CA HIS A 224 -14.81 5.26 -19.85
C HIS A 224 -15.38 6.61 -20.29
N ASP A 225 -16.41 6.59 -21.16
CA ASP A 225 -17.00 7.80 -21.78
C ASP A 225 -17.59 8.79 -20.76
N LEU A 226 -17.93 8.31 -19.57
CA LEU A 226 -18.51 9.11 -18.48
C LEU A 226 -17.49 9.54 -17.43
N ILE A 227 -16.20 9.28 -17.63
CA ILE A 227 -15.14 9.64 -16.67
C ILE A 227 -14.19 10.65 -17.31
N ASP A 228 -14.14 11.84 -16.73
CA ASP A 228 -13.15 12.86 -17.07
C ASP A 228 -12.10 12.91 -15.94
N VAL A 229 -10.80 12.92 -16.30
CA VAL A 229 -9.68 12.91 -15.35
C VAL A 229 -8.88 14.19 -15.47
N PHE A 230 -8.71 14.89 -14.35
CA PHE A 230 -7.99 16.15 -14.23
C PHE A 230 -6.83 15.98 -13.24
N CYS A 231 -5.60 15.92 -13.74
CA CYS A 231 -4.38 15.93 -12.94
C CYS A 231 -3.94 17.36 -12.64
N ASP A 232 -2.96 17.53 -11.72
CA ASP A 232 -2.49 18.84 -11.26
C ASP A 232 -3.61 19.71 -10.66
N VAL A 233 -4.63 19.09 -10.05
CA VAL A 233 -5.79 19.76 -9.43
C VAL A 233 -5.89 19.37 -7.97
N ASP A 234 -5.67 20.30 -7.07
CA ASP A 234 -5.94 20.11 -5.65
C ASP A 234 -7.42 20.46 -5.35
N ALA A 235 -8.22 19.46 -5.03
CA ALA A 235 -9.63 19.65 -4.74
C ALA A 235 -9.89 20.56 -3.52
N ARG A 236 -8.90 20.72 -2.63
CA ARG A 236 -9.00 21.62 -1.47
C ARG A 236 -9.11 23.09 -1.87
N ASP A 237 -8.55 23.44 -3.01
CA ASP A 237 -8.65 24.81 -3.55
C ASP A 237 -10.04 25.11 -4.13
N LEU A 238 -10.85 24.06 -4.37
CA LEU A 238 -12.19 24.16 -4.95
C LEU A 238 -13.31 24.09 -3.91
N PHE A 239 -13.05 23.39 -2.79
CA PHE A 239 -14.08 23.06 -1.81
C PHE A 239 -14.19 24.13 -0.72
N GLU A 240 -15.41 24.63 -0.56
CA GLU A 240 -15.83 25.38 0.63
C GLU A 240 -16.78 24.48 1.42
N ILE A 241 -16.34 24.02 2.60
CA ILE A 241 -17.08 23.07 3.42
C ILE A 241 -17.67 23.81 4.63
N ASP A 242 -18.98 23.73 4.79
CA ASP A 242 -19.67 24.14 6.01
C ASP A 242 -20.21 22.92 6.78
N GLU A 243 -21.04 23.11 7.81
CA GLU A 243 -21.53 22.03 8.68
C GLU A 243 -22.35 20.95 7.96
N THR A 244 -22.96 21.26 6.82
CA THR A 244 -23.94 20.38 6.15
C THR A 244 -23.80 20.34 4.64
N THR A 245 -22.96 21.18 4.04
CA THR A 245 -22.84 21.27 2.58
C THR A 245 -21.39 21.47 2.13
N VAL A 246 -21.11 20.99 0.94
CA VAL A 246 -19.90 21.32 0.18
C VAL A 246 -20.29 22.25 -0.95
N LYS A 247 -19.59 23.39 -1.07
CA LYS A 247 -19.75 24.31 -2.19
C LYS A 247 -18.53 24.24 -3.10
N ILE A 248 -18.77 24.40 -4.38
CA ILE A 248 -17.75 24.51 -5.43
C ILE A 248 -18.09 25.74 -6.24
N ASP A 249 -17.14 26.64 -6.43
CA ASP A 249 -17.36 27.96 -7.05
C ASP A 249 -18.54 28.75 -6.40
N GLY A 250 -18.63 28.70 -5.06
CA GLY A 250 -19.67 29.36 -4.27
C GLY A 250 -21.08 28.78 -4.40
N LYS A 251 -21.25 27.62 -5.10
CA LYS A 251 -22.54 26.96 -5.28
C LYS A 251 -22.55 25.64 -4.53
N VAL A 252 -23.66 25.35 -3.84
CA VAL A 252 -23.83 24.02 -3.18
C VAL A 252 -23.77 22.93 -4.24
N TYR A 253 -22.85 21.98 -4.03
CA TYR A 253 -22.73 20.81 -4.89
C TYR A 253 -23.72 19.72 -4.43
N GLY A 254 -24.58 19.29 -5.33
CA GLY A 254 -25.64 18.33 -5.03
C GLY A 254 -25.34 16.89 -5.48
N GLY A 255 -24.19 16.66 -6.13
CA GLY A 255 -23.74 15.31 -6.51
C GLY A 255 -22.93 14.65 -5.41
N GLU A 256 -22.54 13.41 -5.62
CA GLU A 256 -21.72 12.62 -4.66
C GLU A 256 -20.26 13.06 -4.68
N ILE A 257 -19.60 13.06 -3.53
CA ILE A 257 -18.17 13.33 -3.39
C ILE A 257 -17.50 12.11 -2.75
N VAL A 258 -16.60 11.47 -3.48
CA VAL A 258 -15.70 10.43 -2.93
C VAL A 258 -14.36 11.09 -2.64
N TYR A 259 -13.95 11.11 -1.38
CA TYR A 259 -12.71 11.76 -0.94
C TYR A 259 -11.70 10.74 -0.45
N THR A 260 -10.49 10.72 -1.03
CA THR A 260 -9.45 9.75 -0.69
C THR A 260 -8.21 10.36 -0.04
N GLY A 261 -8.19 11.68 0.13
CA GLY A 261 -7.10 12.41 0.79
C GLY A 261 -7.18 12.40 2.32
N PRO A 262 -6.13 12.88 3.02
CA PRO A 262 -6.16 13.02 4.47
C PRO A 262 -7.22 14.04 4.91
N LEU A 263 -8.01 13.71 5.94
CA LEU A 263 -9.05 14.61 6.44
C LEU A 263 -8.50 15.84 7.15
N ASP A 264 -7.35 15.73 7.81
CA ASP A 264 -6.70 16.88 8.44
C ASP A 264 -6.24 17.92 7.42
N GLU A 265 -5.69 17.47 6.28
CA GLU A 265 -5.34 18.38 5.19
C GLU A 265 -6.56 19.04 4.56
N LEU A 266 -7.70 18.34 4.48
CA LEU A 266 -8.96 18.90 3.98
C LEU A 266 -9.41 20.14 4.78
N PHE A 267 -9.12 20.14 6.07
CA PHE A 267 -9.44 21.21 7.00
C PHE A 267 -8.23 22.07 7.40
N ASN A 268 -7.19 22.13 6.54
CA ASN A 268 -6.00 22.94 6.75
C ASN A 268 -5.30 22.73 8.10
N LEU A 269 -5.35 21.50 8.63
CA LEU A 269 -4.71 21.08 9.90
C LEU A 269 -5.20 21.87 11.14
N ASP A 270 -6.40 22.43 11.11
CA ASP A 270 -6.92 23.35 12.13
C ASP A 270 -7.11 22.72 13.53
N LEU A 271 -7.24 21.37 13.61
CA LEU A 271 -7.25 20.62 14.87
C LEU A 271 -5.88 20.00 15.18
N GLY A 272 -4.89 20.15 14.31
CA GLY A 272 -3.56 19.56 14.36
C GLY A 272 -3.35 18.52 13.24
N ALA A 273 -2.09 18.24 12.94
CA ALA A 273 -1.71 17.29 11.91
C ALA A 273 -1.85 15.84 12.38
N LEU A 274 -2.41 14.97 11.55
CA LEU A 274 -2.38 13.53 11.76
C LEU A 274 -0.97 12.99 11.48
N PRO A 275 -0.38 12.24 12.41
CA PRO A 275 0.96 11.71 12.23
C PRO A 275 1.01 10.55 11.21
N TYR A 276 1.98 10.63 10.31
CA TYR A 276 2.29 9.56 9.35
C TYR A 276 3.79 9.28 9.32
N ARG A 277 4.15 8.10 8.81
CA ARG A 277 5.49 7.81 8.31
C ARG A 277 5.54 8.10 6.81
N THR A 278 6.69 8.57 6.36
CA THR A 278 7.03 8.71 4.94
C THR A 278 8.28 7.90 4.60
N LEU A 279 8.55 7.75 3.31
CA LEU A 279 9.70 7.05 2.78
C LEU A 279 10.49 7.99 1.87
N ASP A 280 11.80 8.12 2.12
CA ASP A 280 12.75 8.70 1.18
C ASP A 280 13.30 7.57 0.31
N MET A 281 12.98 7.59 -0.98
CA MET A 281 13.31 6.55 -1.93
C MET A 281 14.45 7.01 -2.83
N LYS A 282 15.57 6.29 -2.81
CA LYS A 282 16.74 6.59 -3.61
C LYS A 282 16.93 5.56 -4.70
N PHE A 283 16.70 5.98 -5.93
CA PHE A 283 16.89 5.17 -7.13
C PHE A 283 18.35 5.24 -7.59
N GLU A 284 18.86 4.09 -8.02
CA GLU A 284 20.23 3.96 -8.54
C GLU A 284 20.24 2.97 -9.70
N THR A 285 20.65 3.43 -10.88
CA THR A 285 20.86 2.56 -12.03
C THR A 285 22.29 2.05 -12.05
N LEU A 286 22.46 0.75 -12.16
CA LEU A 286 23.73 0.05 -12.12
C LEU A 286 24.06 -0.59 -13.47
N ASP A 287 25.34 -0.56 -13.87
CA ASP A 287 25.84 -1.22 -15.08
C ASP A 287 26.11 -2.70 -14.83
N MET A 288 25.04 -3.47 -14.62
CA MET A 288 25.05 -4.93 -14.41
C MET A 288 23.70 -5.55 -14.78
N ASP A 289 23.68 -6.84 -14.99
CA ASP A 289 22.43 -7.54 -15.34
C ASP A 289 21.49 -7.69 -14.17
N GLN A 290 22.01 -7.91 -12.96
CA GLN A 290 21.25 -8.17 -11.76
C GLN A 290 22.07 -7.79 -10.52
N PHE A 291 21.44 -7.16 -9.52
CA PHE A 291 22.07 -6.76 -8.27
C PHE A 291 21.81 -7.77 -7.13
N GLN A 292 20.61 -8.30 -7.04
CA GLN A 292 20.19 -9.21 -5.96
C GLN A 292 19.33 -10.36 -6.51
N PRO A 293 19.24 -11.52 -5.80
CA PRO A 293 18.59 -12.71 -6.34
C PRO A 293 17.06 -12.65 -6.38
N VAL A 294 16.43 -11.70 -5.70
CA VAL A 294 14.98 -11.54 -5.61
C VAL A 294 14.58 -10.07 -5.73
N GLY A 295 13.28 -9.80 -5.93
CA GLY A 295 12.78 -8.43 -6.06
C GLY A 295 13.00 -7.57 -4.82
N THR A 296 12.93 -8.13 -3.61
CA THR A 296 13.04 -7.38 -2.36
C THR A 296 14.00 -8.05 -1.38
N VAL A 297 14.98 -7.28 -0.88
CA VAL A 297 15.85 -7.69 0.24
C VAL A 297 15.70 -6.67 1.36
N ASN A 298 15.27 -7.15 2.53
CA ASN A 298 15.19 -6.35 3.75
C ASN A 298 16.55 -6.30 4.45
N TYR A 299 16.97 -5.13 4.88
CA TYR A 299 18.18 -4.91 5.65
C TYR A 299 17.78 -4.68 7.11
N THR A 300 17.91 -5.73 7.91
CA THR A 300 17.27 -5.80 9.22
C THR A 300 18.22 -5.45 10.38
N THR A 301 19.48 -5.20 10.11
CA THR A 301 20.50 -4.98 11.15
C THR A 301 21.05 -3.54 11.13
N SER A 302 22.24 -3.34 10.59
CA SER A 302 23.07 -2.13 10.81
C SER A 302 22.84 -1.00 9.81
N GLU A 303 22.27 -1.29 8.66
CA GLU A 303 22.06 -0.34 7.59
C GLU A 303 21.02 0.72 7.98
N ASP A 304 21.14 1.93 7.47
CA ASP A 304 20.23 3.05 7.72
C ASP A 304 18.96 3.02 6.83
N TYR A 305 18.97 2.20 5.78
CA TYR A 305 17.80 1.92 4.96
C TYR A 305 17.10 0.60 5.40
N THR A 306 15.83 0.48 5.07
CA THR A 306 15.01 -0.66 5.47
C THR A 306 15.08 -1.82 4.48
N ARG A 307 15.11 -1.50 3.18
CA ARG A 307 15.15 -2.52 2.11
C ARG A 307 15.73 -1.96 0.81
N ILE A 308 16.13 -2.90 -0.06
CA ILE A 308 16.45 -2.63 -1.45
C ILE A 308 15.46 -3.40 -2.32
N THR A 309 14.87 -2.69 -3.27
CA THR A 309 14.04 -3.28 -4.34
C THR A 309 14.79 -3.26 -5.65
N GLU A 310 14.79 -4.39 -6.39
CA GLU A 310 15.26 -4.48 -7.76
C GLU A 310 14.07 -4.80 -8.67
N PHE A 311 13.70 -3.84 -9.51
CA PHE A 311 12.43 -3.87 -10.23
C PHE A 311 12.36 -4.95 -11.30
N LYS A 312 13.44 -5.21 -12.04
CA LYS A 312 13.47 -6.26 -13.08
C LYS A 312 13.11 -7.63 -12.54
N ASN A 313 13.51 -7.93 -11.30
CA ASN A 313 13.16 -9.18 -10.63
C ASN A 313 11.67 -9.30 -10.30
N MET A 314 10.95 -8.19 -10.27
CA MET A 314 9.49 -8.16 -10.01
C MET A 314 8.70 -8.16 -11.33
N THR A 315 9.09 -7.30 -12.26
CA THR A 315 8.38 -7.12 -13.53
C THR A 315 8.67 -8.20 -14.56
N GLY A 316 9.77 -8.96 -14.36
CA GLY A 316 10.25 -9.93 -15.35
C GLY A 316 10.88 -9.31 -16.59
N GLN A 317 11.13 -7.99 -16.57
CA GLN A 317 11.72 -7.28 -17.70
C GLN A 317 13.16 -7.75 -17.97
N VAL A 318 13.44 -8.06 -19.23
CA VAL A 318 14.78 -8.45 -19.67
C VAL A 318 15.46 -7.26 -20.36
N LEU A 319 16.42 -6.67 -19.68
CA LEU A 319 17.27 -5.60 -20.20
C LEU A 319 18.72 -5.90 -19.81
N PRO A 320 19.55 -6.39 -20.74
CA PRO A 320 20.94 -6.74 -20.46
C PRO A 320 21.81 -5.50 -20.12
N GLY A 321 22.77 -5.69 -19.23
CA GLY A 321 23.80 -4.69 -18.90
C GLY A 321 23.34 -3.57 -17.96
N LYS A 322 22.06 -3.49 -17.60
CA LYS A 322 21.56 -2.46 -16.68
C LYS A 322 20.48 -3.01 -15.75
N THR A 323 20.49 -2.53 -14.52
CA THR A 323 19.40 -2.73 -13.58
C THR A 323 19.20 -1.49 -12.72
N THR A 324 17.97 -1.24 -12.29
CA THR A 324 17.65 -0.15 -11.35
C THR A 324 17.19 -0.73 -10.02
N ILE A 325 17.84 -0.28 -8.97
CA ILE A 325 17.48 -0.58 -7.58
C ILE A 325 16.92 0.67 -6.91
N MET A 326 16.17 0.45 -5.84
CA MET A 326 15.65 1.51 -4.99
C MET A 326 15.94 1.18 -3.52
N LYS A 327 16.57 2.10 -2.81
CA LYS A 327 16.80 2.03 -1.35
C LYS A 327 15.74 2.85 -0.64
N GLU A 328 15.13 2.29 0.40
CA GLU A 328 14.08 2.95 1.19
C GLU A 328 14.58 3.39 2.56
N TYR A 329 14.38 4.67 2.87
CA TYR A 329 14.70 5.28 4.16
C TYR A 329 13.41 5.77 4.80
N SER A 330 13.02 5.15 5.91
CA SER A 330 11.80 5.54 6.62
C SER A 330 12.06 6.72 7.55
N LYS A 331 11.17 7.71 7.51
CA LYS A 331 11.22 8.90 8.39
C LYS A 331 9.82 9.39 8.76
N ALA A 332 9.74 10.32 9.71
CA ALA A 332 8.50 11.01 10.02
C ALA A 332 8.04 11.87 8.84
N TYR A 333 6.75 11.87 8.55
CA TYR A 333 6.14 12.74 7.57
C TYR A 333 5.99 14.16 8.10
N THR A 334 6.22 15.15 7.26
CA THR A 334 5.99 16.56 7.57
C THR A 334 4.92 17.12 6.61
N PRO A 335 3.75 17.55 7.10
CA PRO A 335 2.73 18.16 6.26
C PRO A 335 3.26 19.37 5.48
N GLY A 336 2.88 19.48 4.21
CA GLY A 336 3.30 20.57 3.34
C GLY A 336 4.73 20.50 2.80
N SER A 337 5.49 19.45 3.13
CA SER A 337 6.88 19.25 2.63
C SER A 337 6.96 18.77 1.18
N GLY A 338 5.84 18.40 0.56
CA GLY A 338 5.79 17.71 -0.73
C GLY A 338 6.04 16.21 -0.64
N GLU A 339 6.27 15.68 0.56
CA GLU A 339 6.43 14.26 0.81
C GLU A 339 5.08 13.52 0.73
N THR A 340 5.14 12.21 0.58
CA THR A 340 3.95 11.35 0.55
C THR A 340 3.70 10.73 1.93
N PRO A 341 2.51 10.86 2.53
CA PRO A 341 2.15 10.09 3.72
C PRO A 341 1.90 8.63 3.33
N TYR A 342 2.65 7.69 3.94
CA TYR A 342 2.52 6.26 3.61
C TYR A 342 1.77 5.49 4.69
N TYR A 343 2.15 5.64 5.95
CA TYR A 343 1.65 4.81 7.03
C TYR A 343 1.14 5.67 8.18
N ALA A 344 -0.15 5.54 8.48
CA ALA A 344 -0.76 6.18 9.65
C ALA A 344 -0.17 5.62 10.94
N ILE A 345 0.11 6.49 11.90
CA ILE A 345 0.58 6.11 13.25
C ILE A 345 -0.64 5.98 14.15
N LEU A 346 -1.09 4.73 14.35
CA LEU A 346 -2.38 4.39 14.97
C LEU A 346 -2.34 4.36 16.50
N GLU A 347 -1.74 5.36 17.14
CA GLU A 347 -1.79 5.54 18.58
C GLU A 347 -3.19 6.05 19.02
N PRO A 348 -3.62 5.79 20.27
CA PRO A 348 -4.96 6.20 20.74
C PRO A 348 -5.24 7.70 20.53
N GLU A 349 -4.28 8.55 20.85
CA GLU A 349 -4.38 10.02 20.74
C GLU A 349 -4.58 10.46 19.28
N ASN A 350 -3.92 9.79 18.34
CA ASN A 350 -4.03 10.07 16.91
C ASN A 350 -5.38 9.61 16.36
N ARG A 351 -5.91 8.50 16.89
CA ARG A 351 -7.26 8.03 16.55
C ARG A 351 -8.33 9.01 17.04
N GLU A 352 -8.19 9.54 18.27
CA GLU A 352 -9.09 10.56 18.79
C GLU A 352 -9.03 11.84 17.94
N LEU A 353 -7.86 12.25 17.48
CA LEU A 353 -7.72 13.38 16.57
C LEU A 353 -8.41 13.10 15.22
N TYR A 354 -8.22 11.91 14.66
CA TYR A 354 -8.88 11.50 13.42
C TYR A 354 -10.41 11.51 13.57
N GLU A 355 -10.96 10.95 14.67
CA GLU A 355 -12.40 10.95 14.92
C GLU A 355 -12.99 12.37 14.96
N ARG A 356 -12.28 13.33 15.54
CA ARG A 356 -12.70 14.74 15.53
C ARG A 356 -12.75 15.34 14.13
N TYR A 357 -11.86 14.95 13.22
CA TYR A 357 -11.95 15.33 11.81
C TYR A 357 -13.09 14.61 11.10
N LEU A 358 -13.30 13.34 11.39
CA LEU A 358 -14.37 12.54 10.82
C LEU A 358 -15.75 13.10 11.19
N GLU A 359 -15.95 13.53 12.45
CA GLU A 359 -17.19 14.18 12.91
C GLU A 359 -17.58 15.38 12.06
N ARG A 360 -16.61 16.13 11.50
CA ARG A 360 -16.88 17.31 10.68
C ARG A 360 -17.48 16.98 9.31
N VAL A 361 -17.27 15.79 8.82
CA VAL A 361 -17.81 15.34 7.52
C VAL A 361 -19.03 14.42 7.66
N GLN A 362 -19.34 13.96 8.88
CA GLN A 362 -20.48 13.03 9.11
C GLN A 362 -21.86 13.63 8.77
N ASN A 363 -22.00 14.94 8.83
CA ASN A 363 -23.26 15.62 8.49
C ASN A 363 -23.38 15.94 6.99
N LEU A 364 -22.34 15.70 6.21
CA LEU A 364 -22.33 15.85 4.77
C LEU A 364 -22.87 14.56 4.13
N THR A 365 -24.15 14.53 3.81
CA THR A 365 -24.86 13.31 3.36
C THR A 365 -24.37 12.75 2.03
N ASN A 366 -23.66 13.57 1.25
CA ASN A 366 -23.12 13.23 -0.05
C ASN A 366 -21.57 13.20 -0.09
N PHE A 367 -20.90 13.11 1.07
CA PHE A 367 -19.45 13.12 1.18
C PHE A 367 -18.96 11.80 1.79
N HIS A 368 -18.17 11.06 1.05
CA HIS A 368 -17.76 9.69 1.36
C HIS A 368 -16.23 9.57 1.46
N PRO A 369 -15.66 9.64 2.67
CA PRO A 369 -14.24 9.35 2.85
C PRO A 369 -13.98 7.85 2.67
N VAL A 370 -13.00 7.50 1.82
CA VAL A 370 -12.60 6.11 1.56
C VAL A 370 -11.12 6.01 1.21
N GLY A 371 -10.47 4.93 1.65
CA GLY A 371 -9.06 4.66 1.35
C GLY A 371 -8.12 5.02 2.51
N ARG A 372 -6.85 4.64 2.33
CA ARG A 372 -5.83 4.65 3.41
C ARG A 372 -5.70 5.97 4.16
N LEU A 373 -5.72 7.09 3.45
CA LEU A 373 -5.52 8.41 4.04
C LEU A 373 -6.82 8.96 4.62
N ALA A 374 -7.93 8.87 3.87
CA ALA A 374 -9.21 9.38 4.29
C ALA A 374 -9.78 8.63 5.51
N GLU A 375 -9.51 7.33 5.64
CA GLU A 375 -9.95 6.51 6.76
C GLU A 375 -8.89 6.36 7.86
N TYR A 376 -7.73 6.98 7.70
CA TYR A 376 -6.59 6.90 8.63
C TYR A 376 -6.29 5.45 9.04
N ARG A 377 -6.19 4.53 8.03
CA ARG A 377 -6.02 3.09 8.22
C ARG A 377 -4.88 2.55 7.39
N TYR A 378 -4.35 1.40 7.82
CA TYR A 378 -3.46 0.62 7.00
C TYR A 378 -4.25 -0.36 6.14
N TYR A 379 -4.15 -0.18 4.82
CA TYR A 379 -4.74 -1.05 3.81
C TYR A 379 -3.69 -1.54 2.82
N ASP A 380 -3.76 -2.83 2.45
CA ASP A 380 -3.13 -3.34 1.24
C ASP A 380 -4.03 -3.04 0.02
N MET A 381 -3.51 -3.22 -1.21
CA MET A 381 -4.22 -2.87 -2.45
C MET A 381 -5.57 -3.57 -2.59
N ASP A 382 -5.67 -4.81 -2.15
CA ASP A 382 -6.91 -5.58 -2.20
C ASP A 382 -7.94 -5.07 -1.20
N ALA A 383 -7.52 -4.75 0.00
CA ALA A 383 -8.41 -4.25 1.05
C ALA A 383 -8.97 -2.87 0.68
N VAL A 384 -8.16 -1.95 0.15
CA VAL A 384 -8.65 -0.64 -0.30
C VAL A 384 -9.58 -0.77 -1.52
N THR A 385 -9.28 -1.71 -2.43
CA THR A 385 -10.16 -2.02 -3.57
C THR A 385 -11.51 -2.55 -3.08
N ASN A 386 -11.51 -3.47 -2.11
CA ASN A 386 -12.75 -4.00 -1.55
C ASN A 386 -13.56 -2.90 -0.86
N SER A 387 -12.94 -2.05 -0.05
CA SER A 387 -13.61 -0.91 0.61
C SER A 387 -14.28 0.02 -0.41
N ALA A 388 -13.60 0.31 -1.52
CA ALA A 388 -14.16 1.13 -2.60
C ALA A 388 -15.33 0.45 -3.35
N LEU A 389 -15.27 -0.87 -3.53
CA LEU A 389 -16.37 -1.64 -4.10
C LEU A 389 -17.59 -1.67 -3.17
N ASP A 390 -17.36 -1.80 -1.86
CA ASP A 390 -18.44 -1.79 -0.85
C ASP A 390 -19.13 -0.42 -0.81
N LEU A 391 -18.37 0.67 -0.74
CA LEU A 391 -18.91 2.04 -0.83
C LEU A 391 -19.68 2.27 -2.13
N SER A 392 -19.15 1.79 -3.26
CA SER A 392 -19.85 1.91 -4.55
C SER A 392 -21.18 1.19 -4.55
N ASP A 393 -21.25 -0.02 -3.96
CA ASP A 393 -22.51 -0.78 -3.85
C ASP A 393 -23.52 -0.08 -2.92
N GLU A 394 -23.06 0.58 -1.85
CA GLU A 394 -23.90 1.40 -0.97
C GLU A 394 -24.51 2.59 -1.73
N ILE A 395 -23.68 3.35 -2.47
CA ILE A 395 -24.17 4.49 -3.27
C ILE A 395 -25.16 4.00 -4.34
N ILE A 396 -24.85 2.91 -5.06
CA ILE A 396 -25.75 2.33 -6.07
C ILE A 396 -27.10 1.97 -5.45
N ALA A 397 -27.10 1.35 -4.26
CA ALA A 397 -28.33 0.96 -3.59
C ALA A 397 -29.20 2.15 -3.16
N CYS A 398 -28.61 3.30 -2.87
CA CYS A 398 -29.33 4.52 -2.53
C CYS A 398 -29.98 5.18 -3.76
N HIS A 399 -29.49 4.91 -4.97
CA HIS A 399 -29.93 5.54 -6.23
C HIS A 399 -30.63 4.57 -7.19
N ALA A 400 -30.82 3.29 -6.81
CA ALA A 400 -31.60 2.28 -7.53
C ALA A 400 -33.06 2.28 -7.07
#